data_1e04e90acd879c2e8fc9758f8056359e
#
_entry.id   1e04e90acd879c2e8fc9758f8056359e
#
_cell.length_a   1.000
_cell.length_b   1.000
_cell.length_c   1.000
_cell.angle_alpha   90.00
_cell.angle_beta   90.00
_cell.angle_gamma   90.00
#
_symmetry.space_group_name_H-M   'P 1'
#
loop_
_entity.id
_entity.type
_entity.pdbx_description
1 polymer ?
#
loop_
_entity_poly.entity_id
_entity_poly.type
_entity_poly.pdbx_seq_one_letter_code
_entity_poly.pdbx_strand_id
1 'polypeptide(L)'
;TGSFIFTGTGNQTYTIDPAAIRSPNIVVRKGTGTVSASATTNWSIRSLTISQGSFDAPTGTLNLNFNFSNSGVFNHNNGNVTFAGTTTQTIGGTSVTSFFDINNNNAANVSLLQNCSIVNDLTFTNGRFVINARRLFLGVNTTITASSSTRYIQSNGLSSGLGVEKSFAAGTANFTFPIGTAARYTPVNYNITANGAPGSINIQPVTGAHPSTTVAANTQ
;
A
#
# COMPACT_ATOMS: atom_id res chain seq x y z
N THR A 1 8.44 4.01 -24.91
CA THR A 1 8.62 3.17 -23.72
C THR A 1 8.20 1.75 -24.06
N GLY A 2 9.15 0.78 -23.99
CA GLY A 2 8.90 -0.62 -24.26
C GLY A 2 8.28 -1.35 -23.08
N SER A 3 7.70 -2.53 -23.35
CA SER A 3 7.25 -3.46 -22.34
C SER A 3 7.98 -4.79 -22.51
N PHE A 4 8.46 -5.34 -21.40
CA PHE A 4 8.90 -6.73 -21.35
C PHE A 4 7.74 -7.59 -20.88
N ILE A 5 7.33 -8.55 -21.73
CA ILE A 5 6.21 -9.43 -21.44
C ILE A 5 6.78 -10.84 -21.21
N PHE A 6 6.62 -11.33 -20.00
CA PHE A 6 7.02 -12.68 -19.62
C PHE A 6 5.85 -13.62 -19.80
N THR A 7 6.05 -14.68 -20.60
CA THR A 7 5.05 -15.69 -20.93
C THR A 7 5.62 -17.10 -20.72
N GLY A 8 4.80 -18.13 -20.96
CA GLY A 8 5.20 -19.53 -20.82
C GLY A 8 5.02 -20.07 -19.41
N THR A 9 5.51 -21.28 -19.14
CA THR A 9 5.22 -22.03 -17.91
C THR A 9 6.45 -22.22 -17.01
N GLY A 10 7.67 -22.09 -17.53
CA GLY A 10 8.91 -22.23 -16.75
C GLY A 10 9.27 -20.98 -15.96
N ASN A 11 10.08 -21.10 -14.92
CA ASN A 11 10.62 -19.96 -14.19
C ASN A 11 11.57 -19.14 -15.07
N GLN A 12 11.53 -17.82 -14.90
CA GLN A 12 12.37 -16.88 -15.64
C GLN A 12 12.99 -15.88 -14.66
N THR A 13 14.27 -15.63 -14.83
CA THR A 13 14.97 -14.61 -14.04
C THR A 13 15.21 -13.40 -14.92
N TYR A 14 14.99 -12.22 -14.38
CA TYR A 14 15.21 -10.96 -15.06
C TYR A 14 16.13 -10.05 -14.26
N THR A 15 17.13 -9.50 -14.91
CA THR A 15 18.07 -8.52 -14.35
C THR A 15 17.83 -7.18 -14.99
N ILE A 16 17.69 -6.13 -14.19
CA ILE A 16 17.66 -4.75 -14.65
C ILE A 16 19.04 -4.15 -14.44
N ASP A 17 19.59 -3.59 -15.49
CA ASP A 17 20.79 -2.77 -15.38
C ASP A 17 20.41 -1.49 -14.61
N PRO A 18 20.99 -1.23 -13.43
CA PRO A 18 20.69 -0.04 -12.64
C PRO A 18 21.14 1.26 -13.36
N ALA A 19 22.05 1.16 -14.33
CA ALA A 19 22.48 2.29 -15.16
C ALA A 19 21.57 2.53 -16.38
N ALA A 20 20.53 1.70 -16.59
CA ALA A 20 19.62 1.86 -17.72
C ALA A 20 18.87 3.20 -17.65
N ILE A 21 19.02 3.99 -18.70
CA ILE A 21 18.43 5.34 -18.83
C ILE A 21 16.89 5.30 -18.90
N ARG A 22 16.29 4.15 -19.18
CA ARG A 22 14.84 3.99 -19.36
C ARG A 22 14.30 2.82 -18.56
N SER A 23 13.40 3.13 -17.64
CA SER A 23 12.66 2.12 -16.89
C SER A 23 11.60 1.44 -17.80
N PRO A 24 11.62 0.10 -17.94
CA PRO A 24 10.65 -0.64 -18.75
C PRO A 24 9.31 -0.80 -18.02
N ASN A 25 8.25 -1.10 -18.77
CA ASN A 25 7.07 -1.74 -18.19
C ASN A 25 7.34 -3.24 -18.10
N ILE A 26 6.98 -3.85 -16.98
CA ILE A 26 7.06 -5.29 -16.76
C ILE A 26 5.64 -5.86 -16.76
N VAL A 27 5.40 -6.87 -17.59
CA VAL A 27 4.12 -7.57 -17.67
C VAL A 27 4.36 -9.06 -17.49
N VAL A 28 3.75 -9.64 -16.47
CA VAL A 28 3.79 -11.09 -16.18
C VAL A 28 2.48 -11.72 -16.65
N ARG A 29 2.57 -12.63 -17.63
CA ARG A 29 1.45 -13.40 -18.20
C ARG A 29 1.83 -14.87 -18.26
N LYS A 30 2.10 -15.46 -17.11
CA LYS A 30 2.56 -16.84 -17.03
C LYS A 30 1.40 -17.75 -16.63
N GLY A 31 1.18 -18.83 -17.40
CA GLY A 31 0.20 -19.85 -17.02
C GLY A 31 0.58 -20.51 -15.68
N THR A 32 1.86 -20.80 -15.52
CA THR A 32 2.51 -21.26 -14.27
C THR A 32 3.92 -20.66 -14.22
N GLY A 33 4.64 -20.90 -13.12
CA GLY A 33 6.01 -20.42 -12.92
C GLY A 33 6.10 -18.96 -12.50
N THR A 34 7.30 -18.55 -12.20
CA THR A 34 7.62 -17.28 -11.57
C THR A 34 8.56 -16.46 -12.44
N VAL A 35 8.39 -15.15 -12.40
CA VAL A 35 9.39 -14.18 -12.85
C VAL A 35 10.10 -13.64 -11.62
N SER A 36 11.38 -13.90 -11.48
CA SER A 36 12.15 -13.52 -10.30
C SER A 36 13.15 -12.43 -10.66
N ALA A 37 13.26 -11.44 -9.77
CA ALA A 37 14.38 -10.52 -9.76
C ALA A 37 15.68 -11.28 -9.53
N SER A 38 16.68 -11.10 -10.38
CA SER A 38 18.02 -11.61 -10.09
C SER A 38 18.66 -10.77 -9.03
N ALA A 39 18.92 -11.37 -7.86
CA ALA A 39 19.67 -10.80 -6.75
C ALA A 39 19.04 -9.61 -5.96
N THR A 40 19.76 -9.22 -4.95
CA THR A 40 19.47 -8.29 -3.85
C THR A 40 19.41 -6.80 -4.24
N THR A 41 19.37 -6.48 -5.52
CA THR A 41 19.57 -5.11 -6.01
C THR A 41 18.27 -4.31 -6.10
N ASN A 42 18.41 -2.99 -6.05
CA ASN A 42 17.30 -2.07 -6.29
C ASN A 42 16.93 -2.06 -7.77
N TRP A 43 15.64 -2.12 -8.04
CA TRP A 43 15.10 -2.03 -9.39
C TRP A 43 14.33 -0.73 -9.60
N SER A 44 14.48 -0.13 -10.76
CA SER A 44 13.64 0.99 -11.21
C SER A 44 12.90 0.56 -12.48
N ILE A 45 11.59 0.44 -12.39
CA ILE A 45 10.72 0.11 -13.51
C ILE A 45 9.62 1.16 -13.67
N ARG A 46 9.06 1.24 -14.85
CA ARG A 46 7.97 2.16 -15.11
C ARG A 46 6.69 1.67 -14.42
N SER A 47 6.25 0.46 -14.77
CA SER A 47 5.06 -0.16 -14.19
C SER A 47 5.27 -1.67 -14.02
N LEU A 48 4.53 -2.27 -13.09
CA LEU A 48 4.43 -3.71 -12.94
C LEU A 48 2.97 -4.13 -13.11
N THR A 49 2.75 -5.06 -14.04
CA THR A 49 1.45 -5.70 -14.25
C THR A 49 1.62 -7.20 -14.15
N ILE A 50 1.02 -7.82 -13.14
CA ILE A 50 0.93 -9.27 -13.00
C ILE A 50 -0.48 -9.67 -13.41
N SER A 51 -0.65 -10.08 -14.66
CA SER A 51 -1.95 -10.50 -15.18
C SER A 51 -2.27 -11.94 -14.79
N GLN A 52 -1.23 -12.78 -14.68
CA GLN A 52 -1.30 -14.21 -14.31
C GLN A 52 0.10 -14.69 -13.91
N GLY A 53 0.17 -15.72 -13.05
CA GLY A 53 1.43 -16.27 -12.54
C GLY A 53 2.00 -15.49 -11.37
N SER A 54 3.29 -15.65 -11.11
CA SER A 54 3.96 -15.09 -9.94
C SER A 54 5.10 -14.15 -10.31
N PHE A 55 5.29 -13.12 -9.49
CA PHE A 55 6.43 -12.22 -9.56
C PHE A 55 7.10 -12.13 -8.19
N ASP A 56 8.39 -12.48 -8.16
CA ASP A 56 9.24 -12.31 -6.98
C ASP A 56 9.96 -10.97 -7.08
N ALA A 57 9.62 -10.04 -6.20
CA ALA A 57 10.26 -8.75 -6.12
C ALA A 57 11.72 -8.86 -5.63
N PRO A 58 12.58 -7.87 -5.90
CA PRO A 58 13.90 -7.82 -5.30
C PRO A 58 13.78 -7.68 -3.77
N THR A 59 14.75 -8.19 -3.03
CA THR A 59 14.84 -8.01 -1.57
C THR A 59 15.25 -6.58 -1.17
N GLY A 60 15.75 -5.78 -2.12
CA GLY A 60 16.00 -4.35 -1.96
C GLY A 60 14.77 -3.51 -2.27
N THR A 61 14.95 -2.45 -3.05
CA THR A 61 13.88 -1.53 -3.40
C THR A 61 13.40 -1.75 -4.84
N LEU A 62 12.10 -1.92 -5.00
CA LEU A 62 11.41 -1.83 -6.29
C LEU A 62 10.83 -0.43 -6.48
N ASN A 63 11.50 0.41 -7.26
CA ASN A 63 11.00 1.75 -7.61
C ASN A 63 10.02 1.66 -8.77
N LEU A 64 8.81 2.18 -8.58
CA LEU A 64 7.75 2.27 -9.57
C LEU A 64 7.49 3.74 -9.93
N ASN A 65 7.61 4.09 -11.20
CA ASN A 65 7.33 5.43 -11.70
C ASN A 65 5.88 5.58 -12.22
N PHE A 66 5.16 4.45 -12.37
CA PHE A 66 3.76 4.36 -12.79
C PHE A 66 3.02 3.29 -11.97
N ASN A 67 1.90 2.81 -12.50
CA ASN A 67 0.97 1.96 -11.80
C ASN A 67 1.51 0.55 -11.48
N PHE A 68 0.97 -0.01 -10.40
CA PHE A 68 1.09 -1.40 -10.00
C PHE A 68 -0.27 -2.08 -10.17
N SER A 69 -0.29 -3.25 -10.82
CA SER A 69 -1.49 -4.05 -10.99
C SER A 69 -1.19 -5.53 -10.77
N ASN A 70 -1.91 -6.16 -9.84
CA ASN A 70 -1.73 -7.57 -9.49
C ASN A 70 -3.05 -8.34 -9.62
N SER A 71 -3.09 -9.27 -10.58
CA SER A 71 -4.15 -10.26 -10.74
C SER A 71 -3.62 -11.70 -10.62
N GLY A 72 -2.36 -11.85 -10.20
CA GLY A 72 -1.69 -13.11 -9.91
C GLY A 72 -1.14 -13.12 -8.48
N VAL A 73 0.14 -13.48 -8.34
CA VAL A 73 0.86 -13.53 -7.05
C VAL A 73 2.04 -12.56 -7.08
N PHE A 74 2.10 -11.70 -6.08
CA PHE A 74 3.24 -10.83 -5.81
C PHE A 74 3.94 -11.30 -4.52
N ASN A 75 5.17 -11.75 -4.63
CA ASN A 75 6.01 -12.12 -3.50
C ASN A 75 6.94 -10.95 -3.18
N HIS A 76 6.73 -10.31 -2.05
CA HIS A 76 7.47 -9.10 -1.66
C HIS A 76 8.93 -9.35 -1.23
N ASN A 77 9.30 -10.58 -0.87
CA ASN A 77 10.66 -11.00 -0.44
C ASN A 77 11.28 -10.07 0.62
N ASN A 78 10.44 -9.50 1.50
CA ASN A 78 10.81 -8.51 2.52
C ASN A 78 11.48 -7.24 1.95
N GLY A 79 11.25 -6.94 0.68
CA GLY A 79 11.72 -5.74 0.01
C GLY A 79 10.76 -4.55 0.16
N ASN A 80 11.26 -3.38 -0.19
CA ASN A 80 10.49 -2.14 -0.21
C ASN A 80 9.95 -1.83 -1.61
N VAL A 81 8.70 -1.42 -1.71
CA VAL A 81 8.14 -0.86 -2.94
C VAL A 81 8.00 0.65 -2.80
N THR A 82 8.75 1.39 -3.61
CA THR A 82 8.67 2.86 -3.65
C THR A 82 7.82 3.31 -4.83
N PHE A 83 6.76 4.03 -4.56
CA PHE A 83 5.96 4.74 -5.57
C PHE A 83 6.53 6.15 -5.76
N ALA A 84 7.21 6.38 -6.88
CA ALA A 84 7.99 7.60 -7.15
C ALA A 84 7.56 8.31 -8.46
N GLY A 85 6.31 8.18 -8.84
CA GLY A 85 5.76 8.84 -10.03
C GLY A 85 5.53 10.33 -9.83
N THR A 86 5.27 11.02 -10.94
CA THR A 86 4.94 12.45 -10.99
C THR A 86 3.45 12.71 -11.23
N THR A 87 2.69 11.67 -11.52
CA THR A 87 1.23 11.66 -11.65
C THR A 87 0.64 10.69 -10.64
N THR A 88 -0.65 10.76 -10.36
CA THR A 88 -1.31 9.80 -9.47
C THR A 88 -1.01 8.38 -9.92
N GLN A 89 -0.43 7.57 -9.01
CA GLN A 89 -0.19 6.15 -9.23
C GLN A 89 -1.30 5.32 -8.62
N THR A 90 -1.58 4.16 -9.20
CA THR A 90 -2.60 3.25 -8.69
C THR A 90 -2.01 1.91 -8.27
N ILE A 91 -2.59 1.33 -7.20
CA ILE A 91 -2.39 -0.06 -6.79
C ILE A 91 -3.71 -0.78 -7.08
N GLY A 92 -3.72 -1.64 -8.09
CA GLY A 92 -4.93 -2.30 -8.58
C GLY A 92 -4.72 -3.76 -8.93
N GLY A 93 -5.63 -4.28 -9.76
CA GLY A 93 -5.73 -5.68 -10.12
C GLY A 93 -6.91 -6.36 -9.44
N THR A 94 -6.97 -7.70 -9.48
CA THR A 94 -8.05 -8.48 -8.87
C THR A 94 -7.61 -9.21 -7.59
N SER A 95 -6.30 -9.37 -7.39
CA SER A 95 -5.73 -10.01 -6.19
C SER A 95 -5.41 -8.98 -5.12
N VAL A 96 -5.71 -9.31 -3.87
CA VAL A 96 -5.22 -8.54 -2.72
C VAL A 96 -3.69 -8.71 -2.66
N THR A 97 -2.98 -7.59 -2.69
CA THR A 97 -1.51 -7.62 -2.64
C THR A 97 -1.02 -7.39 -1.23
N SER A 98 -0.08 -8.21 -0.79
CA SER A 98 0.69 -7.98 0.43
C SER A 98 2.03 -7.35 0.06
N PHE A 99 2.34 -6.22 0.68
CA PHE A 99 3.63 -5.56 0.62
C PHE A 99 4.35 -5.74 1.97
N PHE A 100 5.67 -5.84 1.95
CA PHE A 100 6.45 -5.79 3.19
C PHE A 100 6.59 -4.34 3.63
N ASP A 101 7.29 -3.52 2.84
CA ASP A 101 7.38 -2.08 3.01
C ASP A 101 6.80 -1.33 1.81
N ILE A 102 6.17 -0.19 2.08
CA ILE A 102 5.79 0.79 1.07
C ILE A 102 6.43 2.14 1.42
N ASN A 103 7.11 2.75 0.47
CA ASN A 103 7.45 4.16 0.53
C ASN A 103 6.57 4.95 -0.45
N ASN A 104 5.67 5.75 0.07
CA ASN A 104 4.89 6.71 -0.72
C ASN A 104 5.72 7.97 -0.97
N ASN A 105 6.40 8.02 -2.12
CA ASN A 105 7.21 9.14 -2.58
C ASN A 105 6.59 9.80 -3.83
N ASN A 106 5.27 9.96 -3.84
CA ASN A 106 4.54 10.54 -4.97
C ASN A 106 3.70 11.74 -4.52
N ALA A 107 4.14 12.95 -4.86
CA ALA A 107 3.43 14.19 -4.52
C ALA A 107 2.02 14.28 -5.14
N ALA A 108 1.77 13.55 -6.24
CA ALA A 108 0.44 13.44 -6.87
C ALA A 108 -0.41 12.30 -6.28
N ASN A 109 0.03 11.68 -5.18
CA ASN A 109 -0.62 10.62 -4.41
C ASN A 109 -0.53 9.21 -5.02
N VAL A 110 -0.69 8.21 -4.15
CA VAL A 110 -0.91 6.80 -4.50
C VAL A 110 -2.33 6.42 -4.15
N SER A 111 -3.05 5.78 -5.06
CA SER A 111 -4.49 5.48 -4.94
C SER A 111 -4.77 3.99 -5.03
N LEU A 112 -5.50 3.44 -4.06
CA LEU A 112 -5.94 2.04 -4.08
C LEU A 112 -7.15 1.86 -4.98
N LEU A 113 -7.06 0.91 -5.90
CA LEU A 113 -8.17 0.36 -6.67
C LEU A 113 -8.55 -1.05 -6.21
N GLN A 114 -7.73 -1.67 -5.37
CA GLN A 114 -7.94 -2.97 -4.73
C GLN A 114 -7.46 -2.89 -3.28
N ASN A 115 -8.00 -3.75 -2.41
CA ASN A 115 -7.49 -3.89 -1.06
C ASN A 115 -6.01 -4.31 -1.08
N CYS A 116 -5.24 -3.85 -0.10
CA CYS A 116 -3.87 -4.32 0.08
C CYS A 116 -3.53 -4.45 1.56
N SER A 117 -2.44 -5.16 1.85
CA SER A 117 -1.86 -5.26 3.17
C SER A 117 -0.42 -4.77 3.19
N ILE A 118 0.01 -4.26 4.35
CA ILE A 118 1.39 -3.86 4.64
C ILE A 118 1.83 -4.59 5.90
N VAL A 119 2.95 -5.29 5.80
CA VAL A 119 3.44 -6.16 6.87
C VAL A 119 4.32 -5.42 7.86
N ASN A 120 5.23 -4.54 7.37
CA ASN A 120 6.28 -3.96 8.20
C ASN A 120 6.20 -2.42 8.28
N ASP A 121 6.33 -1.65 7.20
CA ASP A 121 6.29 -0.18 7.29
C ASP A 121 5.58 0.50 6.11
N LEU A 122 4.88 1.59 6.41
CA LEU A 122 4.38 2.57 5.46
C LEU A 122 5.07 3.91 5.70
N THR A 123 6.07 4.21 4.90
CA THR A 123 6.78 5.49 4.94
C THR A 123 6.11 6.53 4.04
N PHE A 124 5.95 7.76 4.53
CA PHE A 124 5.50 8.90 3.74
C PHE A 124 6.67 9.85 3.42
N THR A 125 7.22 9.75 2.24
CA THR A 125 8.16 10.77 1.73
C THR A 125 7.41 11.94 1.12
N ASN A 126 6.41 11.68 0.26
CA ASN A 126 5.57 12.70 -0.37
C ASN A 126 4.14 12.19 -0.57
N GLY A 127 3.18 13.14 -0.58
CA GLY A 127 1.78 12.91 -0.96
C GLY A 127 0.98 12.04 0.00
N ARG A 128 -0.23 11.72 -0.39
CA ARG A 128 -1.19 10.94 0.39
C ARG A 128 -1.29 9.51 -0.15
N PHE A 129 -1.63 8.59 0.74
CA PHE A 129 -2.01 7.23 0.38
C PHE A 129 -3.55 7.15 0.39
N VAL A 130 -4.16 7.23 -0.79
CA VAL A 130 -5.61 7.37 -0.95
C VAL A 130 -6.24 6.00 -1.07
N ILE A 131 -6.93 5.55 -0.03
CA ILE A 131 -7.50 4.19 -0.01
C ILE A 131 -8.90 4.09 -0.65
N ASN A 132 -9.53 5.23 -0.99
CA ASN A 132 -10.86 5.27 -1.61
C ASN A 132 -11.88 4.43 -0.80
N ALA A 133 -12.74 3.67 -1.50
CA ALA A 133 -13.63 2.67 -0.92
C ALA A 133 -12.93 1.30 -0.86
N ARG A 134 -11.76 1.23 -0.24
CA ARG A 134 -10.97 0.00 -0.06
C ARG A 134 -10.56 -0.15 1.40
N ARG A 135 -10.05 -1.35 1.71
CA ARG A 135 -9.45 -1.65 3.00
C ARG A 135 -7.93 -1.72 2.86
N LEU A 136 -7.25 -1.02 3.75
CA LEU A 136 -5.82 -1.16 3.97
C LEU A 136 -5.61 -1.96 5.25
N PHE A 137 -5.00 -3.14 5.13
CA PHE A 137 -4.66 -3.99 6.27
C PHE A 137 -3.23 -3.68 6.74
N LEU A 138 -3.07 -3.41 8.01
CA LEU A 138 -1.79 -3.23 8.68
C LEU A 138 -1.54 -4.40 9.62
N GLY A 139 -0.46 -5.13 9.40
CA GLY A 139 -0.05 -6.27 10.23
C GLY A 139 0.24 -5.87 11.68
N VAL A 140 0.45 -6.85 12.55
CA VAL A 140 0.74 -6.60 13.98
C VAL A 140 1.96 -5.71 14.17
N ASN A 141 3.01 -5.92 13.39
CA ASN A 141 4.27 -5.18 13.49
C ASN A 141 4.32 -3.93 12.60
N THR A 142 3.26 -3.66 11.82
CA THR A 142 3.29 -2.53 10.87
C THR A 142 3.39 -1.20 11.61
N THR A 143 4.36 -0.40 11.20
CA THR A 143 4.55 0.99 11.58
C THR A 143 4.13 1.93 10.47
N ILE A 144 3.88 3.20 10.81
CA ILE A 144 3.67 4.28 9.84
C ILE A 144 4.61 5.42 10.19
N THR A 145 5.48 5.77 9.27
CA THR A 145 6.56 6.73 9.50
C THR A 145 6.41 7.98 8.63
N ALA A 146 6.96 9.10 9.11
CA ALA A 146 7.03 10.38 8.41
C ALA A 146 5.65 10.95 7.95
N SER A 147 4.55 10.57 8.61
CA SER A 147 3.24 11.14 8.37
C SER A 147 3.13 12.60 8.87
N SER A 148 2.24 13.39 8.26
CA SER A 148 1.99 14.77 8.61
C SER A 148 0.61 15.22 8.12
N SER A 149 0.24 16.49 8.34
CA SER A 149 -1.03 17.06 7.84
C SER A 149 -1.16 17.08 6.29
N THR A 150 -0.07 16.86 5.57
CA THR A 150 -0.06 16.78 4.09
C THR A 150 0.26 15.38 3.56
N ARG A 151 0.72 14.48 4.43
CA ARG A 151 1.19 13.13 4.13
C ARG A 151 0.52 12.15 5.08
N TYR A 152 -0.59 11.57 4.66
CA TYR A 152 -1.41 10.70 5.49
C TYR A 152 -2.24 9.72 4.65
N ILE A 153 -2.90 8.79 5.31
CA ILE A 153 -3.86 7.88 4.67
C ILE A 153 -5.18 8.62 4.51
N GLN A 154 -5.52 8.92 3.27
CA GLN A 154 -6.80 9.53 2.92
C GLN A 154 -7.85 8.45 2.69
N SER A 155 -8.92 8.51 3.44
CA SER A 155 -10.13 7.72 3.23
C SER A 155 -11.34 8.63 3.17
N ASN A 156 -12.40 8.17 2.54
CA ASN A 156 -13.69 8.86 2.50
C ASN A 156 -14.79 7.80 2.40
N GLY A 157 -14.99 7.05 3.46
CA GLY A 157 -15.90 5.92 3.48
C GLY A 157 -16.93 6.02 4.57
N LEU A 158 -18.20 5.72 4.24
CA LEU A 158 -19.31 5.56 5.18
C LEU A 158 -19.73 4.10 5.37
N SER A 159 -19.08 3.18 4.65
CA SER A 159 -19.50 1.77 4.64
C SER A 159 -18.68 0.93 5.63
N SER A 160 -19.34 0.04 6.35
CA SER A 160 -18.67 -0.97 7.18
C SER A 160 -17.72 -1.82 6.34
N GLY A 161 -16.61 -2.22 6.91
CA GLY A 161 -15.62 -3.08 6.23
C GLY A 161 -14.63 -2.37 5.32
N LEU A 162 -14.68 -1.05 5.22
CA LEU A 162 -13.68 -0.22 4.54
C LEU A 162 -12.79 0.48 5.56
N GLY A 163 -11.74 1.16 5.10
CA GLY A 163 -10.87 1.95 5.97
C GLY A 163 -9.52 1.31 6.27
N VAL A 164 -8.91 1.71 7.37
CA VAL A 164 -7.62 1.19 7.83
C VAL A 164 -7.86 0.21 8.96
N GLU A 165 -7.52 -1.05 8.73
CA GLU A 165 -7.57 -2.10 9.75
C GLU A 165 -6.16 -2.39 10.25
N LYS A 166 -5.94 -2.22 11.57
CA LYS A 166 -4.68 -2.53 12.23
C LYS A 166 -4.85 -3.71 13.17
N SER A 167 -4.02 -4.72 13.02
CA SER A 167 -3.94 -5.85 13.94
C SER A 167 -3.04 -5.52 15.14
N PHE A 168 -3.43 -6.04 16.32
CA PHE A 168 -2.69 -5.90 17.56
C PHE A 168 -2.49 -7.29 18.20
N ALA A 169 -1.31 -7.49 18.80
CA ALA A 169 -1.06 -8.64 19.66
C ALA A 169 -1.80 -8.49 21.01
N ALA A 170 -1.83 -9.55 21.79
CA ALA A 170 -2.19 -9.45 23.21
C ALA A 170 -1.20 -8.54 23.95
N GLY A 171 -1.66 -7.86 25.00
CA GLY A 171 -0.85 -6.95 25.81
C GLY A 171 -1.21 -5.49 25.64
N THR A 172 -0.24 -4.62 25.80
CA THR A 172 -0.39 -3.16 25.65
C THR A 172 0.10 -2.72 24.29
N ALA A 173 -0.51 -1.70 23.71
CA ALA A 173 -0.05 -1.11 22.46
C ALA A 173 -0.45 0.37 22.36
N ASN A 174 0.34 1.15 21.65
CA ASN A 174 0.01 2.51 21.25
C ASN A 174 0.23 2.64 19.76
N PHE A 175 -0.77 3.14 19.03
CA PHE A 175 -0.69 3.32 17.60
C PHE A 175 -1.43 4.58 17.17
N THR A 176 -0.74 5.43 16.42
CA THR A 176 -1.36 6.60 15.80
C THR A 176 -1.75 6.25 14.37
N PHE A 177 -3.04 6.33 14.08
CA PHE A 177 -3.57 6.26 12.72
C PHE A 177 -3.49 7.65 12.08
N PRO A 178 -2.57 7.91 11.17
CA PRO A 178 -2.48 9.20 10.46
C PRO A 178 -3.49 9.23 9.32
N ILE A 179 -4.76 9.36 9.66
CA ILE A 179 -5.87 9.31 8.71
C ILE A 179 -6.50 10.69 8.50
N GLY A 180 -7.28 10.81 7.44
CA GLY A 180 -8.05 12.00 7.16
C GLY A 180 -8.91 11.86 5.91
N THR A 181 -9.73 12.87 5.65
CA THR A 181 -10.47 13.03 4.39
C THR A 181 -9.65 13.86 3.39
N ALA A 182 -10.16 14.08 2.19
CA ALA A 182 -9.51 14.98 1.24
C ALA A 182 -9.34 16.42 1.77
N ALA A 183 -10.27 16.86 2.65
CA ALA A 183 -10.31 18.21 3.17
C ALA A 183 -9.55 18.39 4.50
N ARG A 184 -9.40 17.32 5.30
CA ARG A 184 -8.90 17.44 6.67
C ARG A 184 -8.08 16.24 7.12
N TYR A 185 -6.93 16.50 7.71
CA TYR A 185 -6.15 15.53 8.48
C TYR A 185 -6.74 15.40 9.89
N THR A 186 -7.08 14.18 10.29
CA THR A 186 -7.72 13.87 11.59
C THR A 186 -7.09 12.62 12.19
N PRO A 187 -5.84 12.69 12.67
CA PRO A 187 -5.17 11.51 13.22
C PRO A 187 -5.89 11.01 14.46
N VAL A 188 -5.89 9.69 14.64
CA VAL A 188 -6.44 9.02 15.82
C VAL A 188 -5.33 8.29 16.53
N ASN A 189 -5.10 8.65 17.80
CA ASN A 189 -4.21 7.90 18.68
C ASN A 189 -5.04 6.85 19.43
N TYR A 190 -4.66 5.59 19.27
CA TYR A 190 -5.29 4.47 19.92
C TYR A 190 -4.33 3.83 20.92
N ASN A 191 -4.69 3.90 22.20
CA ASN A 191 -3.91 3.36 23.29
C ASN A 191 -4.63 2.16 23.92
N ILE A 192 -3.99 1.00 23.85
CA ILE A 192 -4.44 -0.24 24.47
C ILE A 192 -3.68 -0.41 25.79
N THR A 193 -4.39 -0.32 26.90
CA THR A 193 -3.80 -0.50 28.25
C THR A 193 -3.78 -1.95 28.70
N ALA A 194 -4.72 -2.76 28.17
CA ALA A 194 -4.77 -4.20 28.40
C ALA A 194 -5.57 -4.87 27.27
N ASN A 195 -4.99 -5.90 26.65
CA ASN A 195 -5.63 -6.74 25.66
C ASN A 195 -5.35 -8.21 25.99
N GLY A 196 -6.36 -8.95 26.40
CA GLY A 196 -6.23 -10.35 26.80
C GLY A 196 -6.02 -11.31 25.62
N ALA A 197 -6.34 -10.90 24.39
CA ALA A 197 -6.21 -11.70 23.17
C ALA A 197 -5.84 -10.81 21.97
N PRO A 198 -5.18 -11.37 20.93
CA PRO A 198 -4.97 -10.64 19.68
C PRO A 198 -6.29 -10.17 19.06
N GLY A 199 -6.30 -9.01 18.42
CA GLY A 199 -7.46 -8.45 17.75
C GLY A 199 -7.11 -7.42 16.71
N SER A 200 -8.12 -6.84 16.07
CA SER A 200 -7.93 -5.74 15.11
C SER A 200 -8.92 -4.60 15.35
N ILE A 201 -8.53 -3.42 14.90
CA ILE A 201 -9.37 -2.23 14.88
C ILE A 201 -9.41 -1.68 13.48
N ASN A 202 -10.61 -1.34 13.02
CA ASN A 202 -10.84 -0.66 11.76
C ASN A 202 -11.27 0.78 12.01
N ILE A 203 -10.58 1.72 11.39
CA ILE A 203 -10.84 3.16 11.52
C ILE A 203 -11.06 3.79 10.16
N GLN A 204 -12.10 4.61 10.07
CA GLN A 204 -12.43 5.42 8.90
C GLN A 204 -12.71 6.86 9.31
N PRO A 205 -12.14 7.87 8.63
CA PRO A 205 -12.64 9.23 8.73
C PRO A 205 -13.93 9.36 7.91
N VAL A 206 -14.90 10.10 8.44
CA VAL A 206 -16.13 10.46 7.74
C VAL A 206 -16.23 11.97 7.61
N THR A 207 -16.80 12.43 6.48
CA THR A 207 -17.15 13.84 6.30
C THR A 207 -18.52 14.11 6.93
N GLY A 208 -18.58 15.06 7.84
CA GLY A 208 -19.83 15.44 8.54
C GLY A 208 -19.94 14.85 9.93
N ALA A 209 -21.09 15.04 10.56
CA ALA A 209 -21.39 14.47 11.87
C ALA A 209 -21.58 12.94 11.76
N HIS A 210 -21.08 12.22 12.75
CA HIS A 210 -21.34 10.78 12.82
C HIS A 210 -22.86 10.56 12.91
N PRO A 211 -23.46 9.64 12.14
CA PRO A 211 -24.91 9.47 12.09
C PRO A 211 -25.54 9.10 13.45
N SER A 212 -24.75 8.59 14.39
CA SER A 212 -25.21 8.25 15.75
C SER A 212 -24.83 9.30 16.81
N THR A 213 -24.27 10.44 16.44
CA THR A 213 -23.99 11.51 17.39
C THR A 213 -25.09 12.56 17.31
N THR A 214 -25.86 12.68 18.37
CA THR A 214 -26.72 13.84 18.61
C THR A 214 -25.79 15.01 18.94
N VAL A 215 -25.60 15.94 18.01
CA VAL A 215 -24.96 17.21 18.33
C VAL A 215 -25.96 17.97 19.19
N ALA A 216 -25.72 18.09 20.48
CA ALA A 216 -26.44 19.05 21.30
C ALA A 216 -26.22 20.45 20.69
N ALA A 217 -27.28 21.08 20.24
CA ALA A 217 -27.21 22.46 19.76
C ALA A 217 -26.72 23.32 20.93
N ASN A 218 -25.50 23.83 20.79
CA ASN A 218 -24.98 24.78 21.75
C ASN A 218 -25.66 26.13 21.42
N THR A 219 -26.80 26.39 22.02
CA THR A 219 -27.46 27.69 21.98
C THR A 219 -26.70 28.63 22.95
N GLN A 220 -25.81 29.44 22.41
CA GLN A 220 -25.41 30.71 23.02
C GLN A 220 -26.04 31.85 22.26
#